data_f11c392d39de549d0947faaa31e2f6c3
#
_entry.id   f11c392d39de549d0947faaa31e2f6c3
#
_cell.length_a   1.000
_cell.length_b   1.000
_cell.length_c   1.000
_cell.angle_alpha   90.00
_cell.angle_beta   90.00
_cell.angle_gamma   90.00
#
_symmetry.space_group_name_H-M   'P 1'
#
loop_
_entity.id
_entity.type
_entity.pdbx_description
1 polymer ?
#
loop_
_entity_poly.entity_id
_entity_poly.type
_entity_poly.pdbx_seq_one_letter_code
_entity_poly.pdbx_strand_id
1 'polypeptide(L)'
;MEFKYSAYIPSTDSFVQVKQLKTREYIELVKYIANSDPIALINAYDELISELVTEVRVSSLTRVDKFFILLTIRAICVGPVLTMSFEDAATKKPYTTHVELFPIMQKIADIEFKFKKRIKLSDDISATLRIPSSLYVESGDDLLVECINSVTINKKQHDLSTFNIDEKQQVVDGLPGVLLGDISRYINEGLEKFAEVDLFNKINPHNIKEQEKYSVNIFDTSMYSFINLCFNESLNYIRDILYILQRKCKFSGDIIYNSTFAEVRMYIDLYEEEIKQREQAEQKA
;
A
#
# COMPACT_ATOMS: atom_id res chain seq x y z
N MET A 1 -9.71 -21.82 -14.47
CA MET A 1 -8.70 -20.85 -14.98
C MET A 1 -8.64 -19.74 -13.93
N GLU A 2 -7.50 -19.51 -13.31
CA GLU A 2 -7.35 -18.47 -12.29
C GLU A 2 -7.07 -17.15 -13.02
N PHE A 3 -7.92 -16.14 -12.81
CA PHE A 3 -7.70 -14.82 -13.39
C PHE A 3 -6.51 -14.16 -12.71
N LYS A 4 -5.59 -13.63 -13.52
CA LYS A 4 -4.43 -12.85 -13.10
C LYS A 4 -4.47 -11.50 -13.79
N TYR A 5 -4.00 -10.49 -13.10
CA TYR A 5 -3.79 -9.15 -13.65
C TYR A 5 -2.36 -8.70 -13.41
N SER A 6 -1.92 -7.69 -14.15
CA SER A 6 -0.55 -7.20 -14.06
C SER A 6 -0.47 -6.02 -13.08
N ALA A 7 0.48 -6.07 -12.15
CA ALA A 7 0.89 -4.93 -11.34
C ALA A 7 2.26 -4.42 -11.79
N TYR A 8 2.41 -3.11 -11.87
CA TYR A 8 3.67 -2.46 -12.19
C TYR A 8 4.60 -2.46 -10.98
N ILE A 9 5.90 -2.61 -11.23
CA ILE A 9 6.99 -2.59 -10.24
C ILE A 9 7.87 -1.36 -10.50
N PRO A 10 7.64 -0.25 -9.80
CA PRO A 10 8.34 1.01 -10.05
C PRO A 10 9.87 0.94 -9.95
N SER A 11 10.42 0.13 -9.05
CA SER A 11 11.87 0.04 -8.85
C SER A 11 12.63 -0.62 -9.99
N THR A 12 11.97 -1.44 -10.80
CA THR A 12 12.58 -2.21 -11.90
C THR A 12 11.98 -1.92 -13.25
N ASP A 13 10.99 -1.03 -13.33
CA ASP A 13 10.25 -0.70 -14.56
C ASP A 13 9.73 -1.97 -15.27
N SER A 14 9.08 -2.84 -14.51
CA SER A 14 8.61 -4.14 -14.98
C SER A 14 7.21 -4.45 -14.45
N PHE A 15 6.63 -5.57 -14.87
CA PHE A 15 5.31 -6.02 -14.44
C PHE A 15 5.40 -7.41 -13.83
N VAL A 16 4.56 -7.66 -12.84
CA VAL A 16 4.35 -8.98 -12.23
C VAL A 16 2.89 -9.40 -12.34
N GLN A 17 2.66 -10.71 -12.37
CA GLN A 17 1.31 -11.26 -12.37
C GLN A 17 0.80 -11.37 -10.94
N VAL A 18 -0.39 -10.85 -10.71
CA VAL A 18 -1.06 -10.85 -9.40
C VAL A 18 -2.35 -11.66 -9.52
N LYS A 19 -2.56 -12.58 -8.59
CA LYS A 19 -3.83 -13.31 -8.45
C LYS A 19 -4.91 -12.41 -7.87
N GLN A 20 -6.16 -12.76 -8.07
CA GLN A 20 -7.28 -12.03 -7.47
C GLN A 20 -7.35 -12.26 -5.95
N LEU A 21 -7.51 -11.18 -5.20
CA LEU A 21 -7.90 -11.20 -3.80
C LEU A 21 -9.40 -11.53 -3.71
N LYS A 22 -9.74 -12.65 -3.11
CA LYS A 22 -11.13 -13.10 -2.95
C LYS A 22 -11.78 -12.44 -1.74
N THR A 23 -13.11 -12.37 -1.76
CA THR A 23 -13.88 -11.74 -0.68
C THR A 23 -13.59 -12.34 0.69
N ARG A 24 -13.36 -13.64 0.83
CA ARG A 24 -12.99 -14.25 2.12
C ARG A 24 -11.64 -13.76 2.64
N GLU A 25 -10.65 -13.66 1.76
CA GLU A 25 -9.30 -13.18 2.10
C GLU A 25 -9.34 -11.69 2.46
N TYR A 26 -10.14 -10.92 1.71
CA TYR A 26 -10.38 -9.52 2.03
C TYR A 26 -11.02 -9.30 3.40
N ILE A 27 -12.02 -10.12 3.77
CA ILE A 27 -12.65 -10.05 5.11
C ILE A 27 -11.63 -10.34 6.22
N GLU A 28 -10.76 -11.32 6.04
CA GLU A 28 -9.70 -11.62 7.02
C GLU A 28 -8.72 -10.44 7.11
N LEU A 29 -8.31 -9.85 5.99
CA LEU A 29 -7.46 -8.65 6.00
C LEU A 29 -8.10 -7.49 6.76
N VAL A 30 -9.40 -7.19 6.53
CA VAL A 30 -10.14 -6.13 7.23
C VAL A 30 -10.21 -6.40 8.74
N LYS A 31 -10.38 -7.66 9.15
CA LYS A 31 -10.33 -8.04 10.58
C LYS A 31 -8.95 -7.80 11.18
N TYR A 32 -7.90 -8.12 10.43
CA TYR A 32 -6.52 -7.85 10.85
C TYR A 32 -6.29 -6.35 11.06
N ILE A 33 -6.67 -5.52 10.10
CA ILE A 33 -6.54 -4.06 10.17
C ILE A 33 -7.25 -3.50 11.41
N ALA A 34 -8.43 -4.03 11.74
CA ALA A 34 -9.22 -3.56 12.87
C ALA A 34 -8.64 -3.92 14.25
N ASN A 35 -7.78 -4.94 14.35
CA ASN A 35 -7.40 -5.55 15.63
C ASN A 35 -5.88 -5.68 15.85
N SER A 36 -5.04 -5.38 14.85
CA SER A 36 -3.60 -5.66 14.91
C SER A 36 -2.78 -4.40 15.18
N ASP A 37 -1.63 -4.62 15.83
CA ASP A 37 -0.58 -3.61 15.90
C ASP A 37 0.11 -3.41 14.52
N PRO A 38 0.86 -2.33 14.32
CA PRO A 38 1.50 -2.04 13.04
C PRO A 38 2.41 -3.16 12.53
N ILE A 39 3.15 -3.84 13.39
CA ILE A 39 4.11 -4.89 12.99
C ILE A 39 3.36 -6.12 12.47
N ALA A 40 2.33 -6.57 13.20
CA ALA A 40 1.49 -7.68 12.78
C ALA A 40 0.81 -7.40 11.43
N LEU A 41 0.39 -6.16 11.21
CA LEU A 41 -0.28 -5.76 9.98
C LEU A 41 0.69 -5.67 8.79
N ILE A 42 1.94 -5.26 8.99
CA ILE A 42 2.98 -5.29 7.95
C ILE A 42 3.22 -6.73 7.50
N ASN A 43 3.34 -7.64 8.46
CA ASN A 43 3.52 -9.06 8.16
C ASN A 43 2.33 -9.61 7.36
N ALA A 44 1.11 -9.23 7.73
CA ALA A 44 -0.09 -9.61 6.98
C ALA A 44 -0.10 -9.07 5.54
N TYR A 45 0.36 -7.84 5.29
CA TYR A 45 0.53 -7.32 3.94
C TYR A 45 1.63 -8.05 3.15
N ASP A 46 2.74 -8.37 3.77
CA ASP A 46 3.83 -9.11 3.14
C ASP A 46 3.41 -10.55 2.81
N GLU A 47 2.66 -11.21 3.70
CA GLU A 47 2.04 -12.51 3.46
C GLU A 47 1.05 -12.43 2.30
N LEU A 48 0.15 -11.45 2.30
CA LEU A 48 -0.81 -11.23 1.22
C LEU A 48 -0.11 -11.06 -0.13
N ILE A 49 0.94 -10.22 -0.21
CA ILE A 49 1.71 -10.05 -1.44
C ILE A 49 2.37 -11.38 -1.84
N SER A 50 2.93 -12.13 -0.90
CA SER A 50 3.58 -13.42 -1.15
C SER A 50 2.62 -14.47 -1.71
N GLU A 51 1.38 -14.48 -1.26
CA GLU A 51 0.33 -15.41 -1.73
C GLU A 51 -0.19 -15.02 -3.13
N LEU A 52 -0.33 -13.72 -3.38
CA LEU A 52 -0.91 -13.24 -4.62
C LEU A 52 0.12 -13.04 -5.73
N VAL A 53 1.38 -12.75 -5.40
CA VAL A 53 2.48 -12.52 -6.37
C VAL A 53 3.51 -13.63 -6.24
N THR A 54 3.52 -14.56 -7.19
CA THR A 54 4.39 -15.76 -7.12
C THR A 54 5.70 -15.64 -7.90
N GLU A 55 5.85 -14.60 -8.73
CA GLU A 55 6.98 -14.44 -9.66
C GLU A 55 8.21 -13.79 -9.02
N VAL A 56 8.01 -13.06 -7.92
CA VAL A 56 9.07 -12.34 -7.21
C VAL A 56 9.01 -12.61 -5.71
N ARG A 57 10.15 -12.57 -5.05
CA ARG A 57 10.21 -12.69 -3.59
C ARG A 57 9.84 -11.35 -2.96
N VAL A 58 8.98 -11.35 -1.95
CA VAL A 58 8.54 -10.13 -1.25
C VAL A 58 9.72 -9.35 -0.65
N SER A 59 10.75 -10.03 -0.17
CA SER A 59 11.98 -9.42 0.37
C SER A 59 12.81 -8.67 -0.69
N SER A 60 12.63 -8.97 -1.98
CA SER A 60 13.29 -8.24 -3.07
C SER A 60 12.54 -6.99 -3.50
N LEU A 61 11.27 -6.85 -3.14
CA LEU A 61 10.45 -5.69 -3.44
C LEU A 61 10.81 -4.53 -2.52
N THR A 62 10.85 -3.32 -3.06
CA THR A 62 10.94 -2.11 -2.27
C THR A 62 9.57 -1.77 -1.67
N ARG A 63 9.51 -0.89 -0.66
CA ARG A 63 8.25 -0.43 -0.10
C ARG A 63 7.36 0.27 -1.13
N VAL A 64 7.96 0.92 -2.12
CA VAL A 64 7.22 1.55 -3.22
C VAL A 64 6.58 0.51 -4.12
N ASP A 65 7.29 -0.57 -4.42
CA ASP A 65 6.76 -1.70 -5.19
C ASP A 65 5.59 -2.35 -4.45
N LYS A 66 5.75 -2.63 -3.16
CA LYS A 66 4.70 -3.19 -2.31
C LYS A 66 3.48 -2.26 -2.25
N PHE A 67 3.72 -0.96 -2.08
CA PHE A 67 2.68 0.06 -2.09
C PHE A 67 1.87 0.01 -3.39
N PHE A 68 2.57 0.00 -4.53
CA PHE A 68 1.92 -0.05 -5.84
C PHE A 68 1.13 -1.35 -6.06
N ILE A 69 1.68 -2.49 -5.66
CA ILE A 69 0.99 -3.79 -5.70
C ILE A 69 -0.29 -3.75 -4.86
N LEU A 70 -0.21 -3.24 -3.62
CA LEU A 70 -1.37 -3.14 -2.73
C LEU A 70 -2.44 -2.20 -3.28
N LEU A 71 -2.06 -1.06 -3.86
CA LEU A 71 -3.00 -0.18 -4.55
C LEU A 71 -3.65 -0.87 -5.75
N THR A 72 -2.89 -1.66 -6.50
CA THR A 72 -3.41 -2.42 -7.65
C THR A 72 -4.42 -3.48 -7.17
N ILE A 73 -4.09 -4.24 -6.12
CA ILE A 73 -5.00 -5.21 -5.49
C ILE A 73 -6.29 -4.50 -5.04
N ARG A 74 -6.16 -3.37 -4.35
CA ARG A 74 -7.31 -2.58 -3.87
C ARG A 74 -8.19 -2.10 -5.02
N ALA A 75 -7.59 -1.52 -6.06
CA ALA A 75 -8.33 -0.96 -7.19
C ALA A 75 -9.12 -2.03 -7.96
N ILE A 76 -8.53 -3.19 -8.17
CA ILE A 76 -9.13 -4.26 -9.00
C ILE A 76 -10.05 -5.17 -8.18
N CYS A 77 -9.62 -5.58 -6.98
CA CYS A 77 -10.34 -6.61 -6.23
C CYS A 77 -11.37 -6.06 -5.25
N VAL A 78 -11.24 -4.79 -4.83
CA VAL A 78 -12.15 -4.16 -3.87
C VAL A 78 -12.92 -3.00 -4.50
N GLY A 79 -12.29 -2.29 -5.42
CA GLY A 79 -12.86 -1.17 -6.16
C GLY A 79 -11.89 0.01 -6.25
N PRO A 80 -11.91 0.78 -7.35
CA PRO A 80 -10.92 1.82 -7.63
C PRO A 80 -11.18 3.14 -6.88
N VAL A 81 -12.33 3.29 -6.24
CA VAL A 81 -12.72 4.52 -5.54
C VAL A 81 -12.67 4.32 -4.04
N LEU A 82 -11.98 5.22 -3.35
CA LEU A 82 -11.99 5.34 -1.89
C LEU A 82 -12.95 6.44 -1.47
N THR A 83 -13.72 6.18 -0.42
CA THR A 83 -14.52 7.20 0.25
C THR A 83 -13.84 7.56 1.56
N MET A 84 -13.30 8.76 1.66
CA MET A 84 -12.56 9.24 2.81
C MET A 84 -13.31 10.35 3.51
N SER A 85 -13.42 10.26 4.83
CA SER A 85 -14.05 11.29 5.67
C SER A 85 -13.00 12.17 6.31
N PHE A 86 -13.19 13.46 6.23
CA PHE A 86 -12.34 14.50 6.82
C PHE A 86 -13.18 15.45 7.67
N GLU A 87 -12.52 16.25 8.48
CA GLU A 87 -13.13 17.33 9.23
C GLU A 87 -12.56 18.68 8.75
N ASP A 88 -13.41 19.64 8.48
CA ASP A 88 -13.01 21.01 8.18
C ASP A 88 -12.35 21.65 9.40
N ALA A 89 -11.13 22.13 9.25
CA ALA A 89 -10.33 22.65 10.38
C ALA A 89 -10.97 23.88 11.04
N ALA A 90 -11.65 24.72 10.28
CA ALA A 90 -12.23 25.98 10.75
C ALA A 90 -13.63 25.78 11.34
N THR A 91 -14.48 24.99 10.70
CA THR A 91 -15.90 24.84 11.09
C THR A 91 -16.18 23.58 11.89
N LYS A 92 -15.21 22.65 12.01
CA LYS A 92 -15.37 21.33 12.63
C LYS A 92 -16.47 20.47 12.01
N LYS A 93 -16.88 20.79 10.78
CA LYS A 93 -17.89 20.01 10.07
C LYS A 93 -17.25 18.86 9.30
N PRO A 94 -17.85 17.65 9.38
CA PRO A 94 -17.36 16.53 8.58
C PRO A 94 -17.70 16.75 7.10
N TYR A 95 -16.81 16.26 6.22
CA TYR A 95 -17.05 16.16 4.80
C TYR A 95 -16.41 14.90 4.23
N THR A 96 -16.88 14.48 3.08
CA THR A 96 -16.43 13.26 2.42
C THR A 96 -15.82 13.61 1.07
N THR A 97 -14.67 12.99 0.77
CA THR A 97 -14.02 13.09 -0.53
C THR A 97 -13.96 11.70 -1.17
N HIS A 98 -14.33 11.61 -2.44
CA HIS A 98 -14.13 10.42 -3.25
C HIS A 98 -12.79 10.52 -3.97
N VAL A 99 -11.97 9.50 -3.82
CA VAL A 99 -10.59 9.47 -4.33
C VAL A 99 -10.44 8.29 -5.28
N GLU A 100 -10.09 8.58 -6.52
CA GLU A 100 -9.80 7.56 -7.52
C GLU A 100 -8.34 7.10 -7.40
N LEU A 101 -8.11 5.78 -7.34
CA LEU A 101 -6.77 5.20 -7.17
C LEU A 101 -5.93 5.22 -8.45
N PHE A 102 -6.55 5.08 -9.63
CA PHE A 102 -5.79 5.04 -10.88
C PHE A 102 -4.97 6.31 -11.16
N PRO A 103 -5.50 7.53 -10.95
CA PRO A 103 -4.69 8.75 -11.05
C PRO A 103 -3.54 8.82 -10.05
N ILE A 104 -3.73 8.28 -8.83
CA ILE A 104 -2.66 8.19 -7.83
C ILE A 104 -1.58 7.23 -8.30
N MET A 105 -1.96 6.05 -8.77
CA MET A 105 -1.04 5.05 -9.29
C MET A 105 -0.24 5.58 -10.48
N GLN A 106 -0.87 6.34 -11.39
CA GLN A 106 -0.18 6.97 -12.50
C GLN A 106 0.87 7.97 -12.01
N LYS A 107 0.52 8.84 -11.06
CA LYS A 107 1.50 9.79 -10.47
C LYS A 107 2.71 9.08 -9.86
N ILE A 108 2.48 7.97 -9.17
CA ILE A 108 3.56 7.19 -8.56
C ILE A 108 4.41 6.50 -9.64
N ALA A 109 3.79 5.97 -10.70
CA ALA A 109 4.50 5.35 -11.82
C ALA A 109 5.38 6.34 -12.58
N ASP A 110 4.97 7.61 -12.66
CA ASP A 110 5.74 8.67 -13.33
C ASP A 110 6.97 9.13 -12.52
N ILE A 111 7.08 8.73 -11.25
CA ILE A 111 8.24 9.04 -10.40
C ILE A 111 9.37 8.04 -10.66
N GLU A 112 10.54 8.54 -11.00
CA GLU A 112 11.72 7.72 -11.23
C GLU A 112 12.34 7.26 -9.91
N PHE A 113 11.94 6.06 -9.40
CA PHE A 113 12.45 5.50 -8.13
C PHE A 113 13.79 4.77 -8.28
N LYS A 114 14.73 5.34 -9.06
CA LYS A 114 16.06 4.75 -9.22
C LYS A 114 16.99 5.14 -8.06
N PHE A 115 16.72 4.57 -6.89
CA PHE A 115 17.60 4.69 -5.74
C PHE A 115 18.38 3.39 -5.50
N LYS A 116 19.31 3.09 -6.39
CA LYS A 116 20.34 2.07 -6.15
C LYS A 116 21.67 2.74 -6.32
N LYS A 117 22.35 3.08 -5.23
CA LYS A 117 23.62 3.78 -5.28
C LYS A 117 24.68 3.02 -4.52
N ARG A 118 25.79 2.72 -5.20
CA ARG A 118 27.01 2.28 -4.55
C ARG A 118 27.79 3.51 -4.12
N ILE A 119 28.12 3.59 -2.84
CA ILE A 119 28.97 4.62 -2.25
C ILE A 119 30.28 4.01 -1.80
N LYS A 120 31.38 4.69 -2.10
CA LYS A 120 32.71 4.34 -1.58
C LYS A 120 32.89 5.12 -0.27
N LEU A 121 33.03 4.39 0.83
CA LEU A 121 33.20 4.95 2.17
C LEU A 121 34.69 5.09 2.54
N SER A 122 35.53 4.18 2.04
CA SER A 122 36.99 4.23 2.14
C SER A 122 37.59 3.40 0.98
N ASP A 123 38.90 3.24 0.94
CA ASP A 123 39.55 2.41 -0.09
C ASP A 123 39.13 0.94 0.02
N ASP A 124 38.87 0.46 1.21
CA ASP A 124 38.55 -0.94 1.49
C ASP A 124 37.06 -1.17 1.80
N ILE A 125 36.25 -0.08 1.97
CA ILE A 125 34.85 -0.21 2.37
C ILE A 125 33.95 0.53 1.38
N SER A 126 32.94 -0.16 0.88
CA SER A 126 31.84 0.44 0.11
C SER A 126 30.50 -0.14 0.53
N ALA A 127 29.45 0.66 0.45
CA ALA A 127 28.07 0.21 0.68
C ALA A 127 27.22 0.39 -0.57
N THR A 128 26.23 -0.48 -0.74
CA THR A 128 25.19 -0.32 -1.74
C THR A 128 23.89 0.00 -1.02
N LEU A 129 23.28 1.12 -1.38
CA LEU A 129 22.01 1.58 -0.81
C LEU A 129 20.85 1.23 -1.74
N ARG A 130 19.69 0.98 -1.15
CA ARG A 130 18.41 0.77 -1.86
C ARG A 130 17.27 1.46 -1.12
N ILE A 131 16.11 1.60 -1.77
CA ILE A 131 14.85 1.92 -1.08
C ILE A 131 14.51 0.75 -0.13
N PRO A 132 14.09 1.01 1.13
CA PRO A 132 13.71 -0.01 2.08
C PRO A 132 12.66 -0.98 1.53
N SER A 133 12.69 -2.22 2.02
CA SER A 133 11.67 -3.22 1.73
C SER A 133 10.50 -3.17 2.73
N SER A 134 10.77 -2.84 4.01
CA SER A 134 9.72 -2.74 5.01
C SER A 134 8.74 -1.61 4.71
N LEU A 135 7.44 -1.89 4.80
CA LEU A 135 6.37 -0.88 4.65
C LEU A 135 6.34 0.12 5.80
N TYR A 136 6.89 -0.24 6.95
CA TYR A 136 6.91 0.57 8.16
C TYR A 136 8.31 0.60 8.75
N VAL A 137 8.71 1.75 9.26
CA VAL A 137 9.98 1.95 9.95
C VAL A 137 9.70 2.86 11.14
N GLU A 138 10.07 2.43 12.35
CA GLU A 138 9.74 3.14 13.58
C GLU A 138 10.60 4.38 13.81
N SER A 139 11.88 4.31 13.41
CA SER A 139 12.85 5.36 13.66
C SER A 139 13.70 5.71 12.43
N GLY A 140 14.36 6.86 12.47
CA GLY A 140 15.32 7.25 11.44
C GLY A 140 16.53 6.32 11.38
N ASP A 141 16.93 5.72 12.50
CA ASP A 141 18.05 4.78 12.58
C ASP A 141 17.68 3.48 11.87
N ASP A 142 16.46 2.95 12.09
CA ASP A 142 15.95 1.78 11.38
C ASP A 142 15.87 2.03 9.89
N LEU A 143 15.47 3.24 9.47
CA LEU A 143 15.43 3.63 8.06
C LEU A 143 16.83 3.55 7.44
N LEU A 144 17.84 4.05 8.14
CA LEU A 144 19.23 3.98 7.69
C LEU A 144 19.66 2.53 7.47
N VAL A 145 19.41 1.67 8.46
CA VAL A 145 19.74 0.24 8.41
C VAL A 145 19.02 -0.46 7.25
N GLU A 146 17.74 -0.19 7.08
CA GLU A 146 16.91 -0.78 6.02
C GLU A 146 17.35 -0.32 4.61
N CYS A 147 17.90 0.89 4.48
CA CYS A 147 18.43 1.38 3.20
C CYS A 147 19.73 0.70 2.78
N ILE A 148 20.49 0.07 3.68
CA ILE A 148 21.74 -0.62 3.36
C ILE A 148 21.44 -2.02 2.81
N ASN A 149 21.70 -2.21 1.51
CA ASN A 149 21.50 -3.50 0.84
C ASN A 149 22.70 -4.44 0.98
N SER A 150 23.90 -3.93 0.84
CA SER A 150 25.12 -4.69 1.00
C SER A 150 26.29 -3.82 1.44
N VAL A 151 27.26 -4.42 2.14
CA VAL A 151 28.52 -3.78 2.51
C VAL A 151 29.67 -4.62 1.94
N THR A 152 30.64 -3.96 1.31
CA THR A 152 31.87 -4.61 0.84
C THR A 152 33.03 -4.16 1.74
N ILE A 153 33.69 -5.10 2.37
CA ILE A 153 34.86 -4.87 3.23
C ILE A 153 36.01 -5.70 2.69
N ASN A 154 37.16 -5.09 2.43
CA ASN A 154 38.33 -5.76 1.89
C ASN A 154 38.03 -6.65 0.67
N LYS A 155 37.25 -6.11 -0.29
CA LYS A 155 36.77 -6.77 -1.52
C LYS A 155 35.80 -7.94 -1.29
N LYS A 156 35.44 -8.26 -0.05
CA LYS A 156 34.41 -9.26 0.26
C LYS A 156 33.06 -8.57 0.44
N GLN A 157 32.09 -8.93 -0.37
CA GLN A 157 30.72 -8.41 -0.28
C GLN A 157 29.91 -9.23 0.73
N HIS A 158 29.23 -8.51 1.61
CA HIS A 158 28.23 -9.03 2.54
C HIS A 158 26.87 -8.52 2.08
N ASP A 159 26.01 -9.42 1.63
CA ASP A 159 24.63 -9.11 1.22
C ASP A 159 23.76 -9.11 2.47
N LEU A 160 23.14 -7.97 2.75
CA LEU A 160 22.25 -7.78 3.90
C LEU A 160 20.77 -7.91 3.53
N SER A 161 20.46 -8.20 2.26
CA SER A 161 19.07 -8.28 1.79
C SER A 161 18.25 -9.41 2.45
N THR A 162 18.92 -10.44 2.96
CA THR A 162 18.32 -11.60 3.63
C THR A 162 18.32 -11.51 5.16
N PHE A 163 18.98 -10.49 5.72
CA PHE A 163 19.11 -10.29 7.15
C PHE A 163 17.85 -9.60 7.71
N ASN A 164 17.46 -9.98 8.92
CA ASN A 164 16.47 -9.20 9.68
C ASN A 164 17.07 -7.89 10.17
N ILE A 165 16.24 -7.01 10.76
CA ILE A 165 16.66 -5.68 11.18
C ILE A 165 17.76 -5.72 12.24
N ASP A 166 17.67 -6.64 13.21
CA ASP A 166 18.65 -6.78 14.30
C ASP A 166 20.00 -7.26 13.77
N GLU A 167 20.00 -8.21 12.83
CA GLU A 167 21.24 -8.70 12.17
C GLU A 167 21.89 -7.60 11.34
N LYS A 168 21.11 -6.81 10.61
CA LYS A 168 21.60 -5.63 9.88
C LYS A 168 22.18 -4.60 10.83
N GLN A 169 21.51 -4.32 11.94
CA GLN A 169 21.96 -3.37 12.96
C GLN A 169 23.34 -3.77 13.49
N GLN A 170 23.56 -5.06 13.80
CA GLN A 170 24.87 -5.56 14.26
C GLN A 170 25.98 -5.29 13.24
N VAL A 171 25.69 -5.43 11.94
CA VAL A 171 26.68 -5.13 10.88
C VAL A 171 26.94 -3.62 10.81
N VAL A 172 25.89 -2.81 10.92
CA VAL A 172 25.97 -1.35 10.88
C VAL A 172 26.72 -0.80 12.08
N ASP A 173 26.46 -1.31 13.28
CA ASP A 173 27.17 -0.94 14.52
C ASP A 173 28.67 -1.26 14.48
N GLY A 174 29.07 -2.22 13.66
CA GLY A 174 30.47 -2.54 13.38
C GLY A 174 31.17 -1.56 12.43
N LEU A 175 30.44 -0.65 11.78
CA LEU A 175 31.02 0.35 10.88
C LEU A 175 31.57 1.55 11.67
N PRO A 176 32.67 2.18 11.21
CA PRO A 176 33.14 3.41 11.81
C PRO A 176 32.08 4.54 11.74
N GLY A 177 31.89 5.28 12.85
CA GLY A 177 30.84 6.31 12.95
C GLY A 177 30.89 7.41 11.87
N VAL A 178 32.09 7.73 11.37
CA VAL A 178 32.25 8.68 10.24
C VAL A 178 31.58 8.15 8.97
N LEU A 179 31.67 6.83 8.73
CA LEU A 179 31.05 6.18 7.57
C LEU A 179 29.52 6.15 7.69
N LEU A 180 29.00 5.99 8.88
CA LEU A 180 27.55 6.08 9.16
C LEU A 180 27.01 7.47 8.85
N GLY A 181 27.76 8.53 9.22
CA GLY A 181 27.43 9.91 8.87
C GLY A 181 27.37 10.15 7.36
N ASP A 182 28.31 9.57 6.60
CA ASP A 182 28.31 9.66 5.13
C ASP A 182 27.13 8.89 4.53
N ILE A 183 26.83 7.68 5.03
CA ILE A 183 25.66 6.89 4.60
C ILE A 183 24.38 7.68 4.87
N SER A 184 24.20 8.21 6.09
CA SER A 184 23.04 9.00 6.47
C SER A 184 22.83 10.21 5.57
N ARG A 185 23.90 10.96 5.30
CA ARG A 185 23.85 12.10 4.37
C ARG A 185 23.39 11.68 2.97
N TYR A 186 23.94 10.60 2.42
CA TYR A 186 23.56 10.10 1.09
C TYR A 186 22.11 9.61 1.05
N ILE A 187 21.65 8.99 2.13
CA ILE A 187 20.24 8.57 2.24
C ILE A 187 19.37 9.82 2.23
N ASN A 188 19.63 10.79 3.10
CA ASN A 188 18.83 12.01 3.20
C ASN A 188 18.78 12.78 1.88
N GLU A 189 19.93 13.04 1.24
CA GLU A 189 19.98 13.69 -0.06
C GLU A 189 19.23 12.92 -1.17
N GLY A 190 19.26 11.59 -1.10
CA GLY A 190 18.52 10.72 -2.04
C GLY A 190 17.03 10.72 -1.77
N LEU A 191 16.64 10.76 -0.50
CA LEU A 191 15.25 10.68 -0.04
C LEU A 191 14.51 12.01 -0.16
N GLU A 192 15.20 13.16 -0.08
CA GLU A 192 14.58 14.48 -0.28
C GLU A 192 13.80 14.58 -1.61
N LYS A 193 14.26 13.86 -2.64
CA LYS A 193 13.56 13.81 -3.94
C LYS A 193 12.21 13.09 -3.90
N PHE A 194 11.99 12.25 -2.90
CA PHE A 194 10.82 11.41 -2.73
C PHE A 194 10.07 11.69 -1.44
N ALA A 195 10.50 12.75 -0.71
CA ALA A 195 10.03 13.01 0.64
C ALA A 195 8.52 13.25 0.70
N GLU A 196 7.91 13.79 -0.35
CA GLU A 196 6.49 14.10 -0.34
C GLU A 196 5.88 13.89 -1.72
N VAL A 197 4.88 13.01 -1.78
CA VAL A 197 4.10 12.74 -2.99
C VAL A 197 2.67 13.19 -2.77
N ASP A 198 2.26 14.22 -3.51
CA ASP A 198 0.87 14.69 -3.52
C ASP A 198 -0.03 13.65 -4.20
N LEU A 199 -0.82 12.94 -3.43
CA LEU A 199 -1.71 11.90 -3.96
C LEU A 199 -2.94 12.50 -4.61
N PHE A 200 -3.68 13.36 -3.88
CA PHE A 200 -4.90 14.00 -4.37
C PHE A 200 -5.18 15.31 -3.62
N ASN A 201 -6.11 16.11 -4.16
CA ASN A 201 -6.62 17.29 -3.48
C ASN A 201 -7.87 16.92 -2.68
N LYS A 202 -7.92 17.33 -1.42
CA LYS A 202 -9.12 17.21 -0.60
C LYS A 202 -10.17 18.21 -1.10
N ILE A 203 -11.34 17.72 -1.47
CA ILE A 203 -12.45 18.58 -1.91
C ILE A 203 -13.29 18.91 -0.69
N ASN A 204 -13.02 20.07 -0.08
CA ASN A 204 -13.77 20.57 1.06
C ASN A 204 -14.93 21.45 0.60
N PRO A 205 -16.20 20.98 0.70
CA PRO A 205 -17.37 21.77 0.28
C PRO A 205 -17.64 22.99 1.19
N HIS A 206 -17.04 23.02 2.39
CA HIS A 206 -17.21 24.12 3.33
C HIS A 206 -16.17 25.23 3.13
N ASN A 207 -15.06 24.92 2.42
CA ASN A 207 -14.02 25.89 2.10
C ASN A 207 -13.42 25.63 0.70
N ILE A 208 -14.14 26.06 -0.34
CA ILE A 208 -13.76 25.82 -1.75
C ILE A 208 -12.48 26.58 -2.14
N LYS A 209 -12.10 27.60 -1.38
CA LYS A 209 -10.92 28.43 -1.70
C LYS A 209 -9.60 27.83 -1.25
N GLU A 210 -9.60 26.98 -0.23
CA GLU A 210 -8.42 26.28 0.25
C GLU A 210 -8.47 24.81 -0.22
N GLN A 211 -7.72 24.52 -1.28
CA GLN A 211 -7.48 23.14 -1.69
C GLN A 211 -6.35 22.59 -0.86
N GLU A 212 -6.68 21.83 0.19
CA GLU A 212 -5.69 21.07 0.93
C GLU A 212 -5.28 19.84 0.12
N LYS A 213 -3.99 19.60 0.04
CA LYS A 213 -3.45 18.40 -0.56
C LYS A 213 -3.37 17.27 0.46
N TYR A 214 -3.62 16.05 0.02
CA TYR A 214 -3.28 14.85 0.77
C TYR A 214 -1.98 14.29 0.20
N SER A 215 -0.93 14.39 0.99
CA SER A 215 0.40 13.95 0.60
C SER A 215 0.84 12.78 1.47
N VAL A 216 1.68 11.93 0.95
CA VAL A 216 2.38 10.88 1.70
C VAL A 216 3.87 11.03 1.51
N ASN A 217 4.62 10.78 2.58
CA ASN A 217 6.04 10.58 2.48
C ASN A 217 6.31 9.07 2.34
N ILE A 218 7.03 8.71 1.29
CA ILE A 218 7.32 7.30 0.98
C ILE A 218 8.19 6.64 2.06
N PHE A 219 8.86 7.43 2.89
CA PHE A 219 9.84 6.95 3.87
C PHE A 219 9.39 7.03 5.32
N ASP A 220 8.21 7.57 5.58
CA ASP A 220 7.61 7.61 6.91
C ASP A 220 6.38 6.71 7.03
N THR A 221 5.62 6.89 8.10
CA THR A 221 4.42 6.13 8.40
C THR A 221 3.19 6.55 7.60
N SER A 222 3.24 7.68 6.86
CA SER A 222 2.07 8.21 6.16
C SER A 222 1.65 7.33 4.99
N MET A 223 2.63 6.74 4.29
CA MET A 223 2.36 5.76 3.22
C MET A 223 1.67 4.51 3.77
N TYR A 224 2.17 3.97 4.88
CA TYR A 224 1.54 2.85 5.58
C TYR A 224 0.12 3.19 6.04
N SER A 225 -0.06 4.38 6.62
CA SER A 225 -1.38 4.87 7.04
C SER A 225 -2.35 4.98 5.87
N PHE A 226 -1.88 5.41 4.69
CA PHE A 226 -2.71 5.45 3.49
C PHE A 226 -3.08 4.05 2.99
N ILE A 227 -2.17 3.07 3.03
CA ILE A 227 -2.51 1.67 2.72
C ILE A 227 -3.62 1.17 3.64
N ASN A 228 -3.51 1.42 4.94
CA ASN A 228 -4.54 1.01 5.89
C ASN A 228 -5.89 1.64 5.57
N LEU A 229 -5.92 2.93 5.21
CA LEU A 229 -7.15 3.59 4.76
C LEU A 229 -7.74 2.94 3.51
N CYS A 230 -6.90 2.46 2.59
CA CYS A 230 -7.35 1.78 1.38
C CYS A 230 -8.13 0.48 1.67
N PHE A 231 -7.80 -0.21 2.75
CA PHE A 231 -8.41 -1.49 3.10
C PHE A 231 -9.32 -1.44 4.33
N ASN A 232 -9.47 -0.26 4.97
CA ASN A 232 -10.27 -0.09 6.17
C ASN A 232 -11.76 0.08 5.85
N GLU A 233 -12.43 -1.01 5.49
CA GLU A 233 -13.88 -1.04 5.33
C GLU A 233 -14.57 -1.44 6.64
N SER A 234 -15.79 -0.96 6.85
CA SER A 234 -16.59 -1.38 8.00
C SER A 234 -17.00 -2.85 7.87
N LEU A 235 -16.63 -3.68 8.85
CA LEU A 235 -17.07 -5.07 8.92
C LEU A 235 -18.60 -5.20 8.95
N ASN A 236 -19.31 -4.22 9.52
CA ASN A 236 -20.77 -4.20 9.50
C ASN A 236 -21.29 -3.99 8.07
N TYR A 237 -20.72 -3.04 7.34
CA TYR A 237 -21.07 -2.82 5.93
C TYR A 237 -20.83 -4.07 5.08
N ILE A 238 -19.68 -4.73 5.23
CA ILE A 238 -19.40 -5.98 4.53
C ILE A 238 -20.44 -7.06 4.89
N ARG A 239 -20.78 -7.20 6.18
CA ARG A 239 -21.76 -8.16 6.67
C ARG A 239 -23.16 -7.90 6.11
N ASP A 240 -23.59 -6.66 6.03
CA ASP A 240 -24.87 -6.25 5.48
C ASP A 240 -24.97 -6.61 3.98
N ILE A 241 -23.92 -6.34 3.20
CA ILE A 241 -23.82 -6.74 1.80
C ILE A 241 -23.96 -8.26 1.65
N LEU A 242 -23.19 -9.03 2.42
CA LEU A 242 -23.23 -10.49 2.37
C LEU A 242 -24.61 -11.02 2.75
N TYR A 243 -25.25 -10.43 3.76
CA TYR A 243 -26.60 -10.81 4.18
C TYR A 243 -27.62 -10.57 3.05
N ILE A 244 -27.59 -9.41 2.40
CA ILE A 244 -28.49 -9.08 1.30
C ILE A 244 -28.31 -10.08 0.15
N LEU A 245 -27.10 -10.31 -0.30
CA LEU A 245 -26.81 -11.24 -1.40
C LEU A 245 -27.28 -12.68 -1.08
N GLN A 246 -27.01 -13.17 0.11
CA GLN A 246 -27.42 -14.52 0.49
C GLN A 246 -28.93 -14.64 0.73
N ARG A 247 -29.54 -13.70 1.44
CA ARG A 247 -30.94 -13.79 1.86
C ARG A 247 -31.93 -13.25 0.85
N LYS A 248 -31.62 -12.13 0.20
CA LYS A 248 -32.51 -11.47 -0.74
C LYS A 248 -32.26 -11.94 -2.18
N CYS A 249 -31.01 -11.93 -2.61
CA CYS A 249 -30.65 -12.31 -3.98
C CYS A 249 -30.43 -13.82 -4.15
N LYS A 250 -30.40 -14.62 -3.07
CA LYS A 250 -30.27 -16.09 -3.08
C LYS A 250 -28.94 -16.58 -3.68
N PHE A 251 -27.89 -15.76 -3.67
CA PHE A 251 -26.56 -16.23 -4.04
C PHE A 251 -26.03 -17.27 -3.06
N SER A 252 -25.34 -18.29 -3.56
CA SER A 252 -24.65 -19.24 -2.68
C SER A 252 -23.45 -18.59 -2.01
N GLY A 253 -23.12 -19.01 -0.78
CA GLY A 253 -21.92 -18.53 -0.09
C GLY A 253 -20.66 -18.81 -0.90
N ASP A 254 -20.56 -19.95 -1.57
CA ASP A 254 -19.39 -20.31 -2.38
C ASP A 254 -19.12 -19.31 -3.52
N ILE A 255 -20.17 -18.83 -4.19
CA ILE A 255 -20.05 -17.83 -5.23
C ILE A 255 -19.51 -16.53 -4.62
N ILE A 256 -20.14 -16.05 -3.55
CA ILE A 256 -19.80 -14.77 -2.92
C ILE A 256 -18.37 -14.79 -2.38
N TYR A 257 -17.98 -15.80 -1.63
CA TYR A 257 -16.66 -15.87 -0.99
C TYR A 257 -15.51 -16.16 -1.96
N ASN A 258 -15.79 -16.72 -3.14
CA ASN A 258 -14.79 -16.95 -4.19
C ASN A 258 -14.74 -15.85 -5.25
N SER A 259 -15.68 -14.91 -5.26
CA SER A 259 -15.62 -13.67 -6.07
C SER A 259 -14.73 -12.62 -5.41
N THR A 260 -14.29 -11.63 -6.17
CA THR A 260 -13.66 -10.42 -5.62
C THR A 260 -14.72 -9.57 -4.91
N PHE A 261 -14.30 -8.72 -3.97
CA PHE A 261 -15.25 -7.83 -3.29
C PHE A 261 -15.82 -6.77 -4.25
N ALA A 262 -15.09 -6.40 -5.30
CA ALA A 262 -15.59 -5.54 -6.38
C ALA A 262 -16.78 -6.17 -7.12
N GLU A 263 -16.70 -7.48 -7.45
CA GLU A 263 -17.81 -8.22 -8.05
C GLU A 263 -19.01 -8.32 -7.10
N VAL A 264 -18.74 -8.54 -5.81
CA VAL A 264 -19.78 -8.58 -4.75
C VAL A 264 -20.52 -7.24 -4.68
N ARG A 265 -19.80 -6.11 -4.73
CA ARG A 265 -20.40 -4.76 -4.77
C ARG A 265 -21.25 -4.55 -6.03
N MET A 266 -20.74 -4.95 -7.19
CA MET A 266 -21.50 -4.85 -8.43
C MET A 266 -22.86 -5.58 -8.37
N TYR A 267 -22.91 -6.76 -7.73
CA TYR A 267 -24.17 -7.48 -7.54
C TYR A 267 -25.13 -6.73 -6.61
N ILE A 268 -24.64 -6.04 -5.60
CA ILE A 268 -25.48 -5.19 -4.73
C ILE A 268 -26.02 -4.00 -5.50
N ASP A 269 -25.17 -3.30 -6.27
CA ASP A 269 -25.57 -2.14 -7.06
C ASP A 269 -26.70 -2.51 -8.04
N LEU A 270 -26.56 -3.64 -8.74
CA LEU A 270 -27.62 -4.16 -9.64
C LEU A 270 -28.93 -4.48 -8.90
N TYR A 271 -28.84 -5.05 -7.71
CA TYR A 271 -30.02 -5.34 -6.89
C TYR A 271 -30.73 -4.04 -6.42
N GLU A 272 -29.98 -3.05 -6.00
CA GLU A 272 -30.53 -1.75 -5.62
C GLU A 272 -31.19 -1.02 -6.79
N GLU A 273 -30.60 -1.09 -7.98
CA GLU A 273 -31.20 -0.55 -9.20
C GLU A 273 -32.53 -1.24 -9.53
N GLU A 274 -32.59 -2.56 -9.41
CA GLU A 274 -33.82 -3.32 -9.64
C GLU A 274 -34.92 -2.91 -8.66
N ILE A 275 -34.60 -2.74 -7.37
CA ILE A 275 -35.57 -2.25 -6.37
C ILE A 275 -36.09 -0.87 -6.75
N LYS A 276 -35.19 0.07 -7.08
CA LYS A 276 -35.60 1.44 -7.48
C LYS A 276 -36.54 1.43 -8.69
N GLN A 277 -36.27 0.57 -9.68
CA GLN A 277 -37.11 0.44 -10.87
C GLN A 277 -38.51 -0.10 -10.52
N ARG A 278 -38.60 -1.10 -9.61
CA ARG A 278 -39.89 -1.65 -9.13
C ARG A 278 -40.70 -0.61 -8.38
N GLU A 279 -40.08 0.11 -7.45
CA GLU A 279 -40.76 1.20 -6.69
C GLU A 279 -41.27 2.29 -7.59
N GLN A 280 -40.49 2.69 -8.63
CA GLN A 280 -40.92 3.66 -9.61
C GLN A 280 -42.09 3.16 -10.49
N ALA A 281 -42.13 1.89 -10.81
CA ALA A 281 -43.25 1.30 -11.56
C ALA A 281 -44.52 1.21 -10.72
N GLU A 282 -44.42 0.88 -9.44
CA GLU A 282 -45.53 0.83 -8.49
C GLU A 282 -46.14 2.26 -8.23
N GLN A 283 -45.29 3.30 -8.21
CA GLN A 283 -45.76 4.70 -8.06
C GLN A 283 -46.49 5.24 -9.30
N LYS A 284 -46.29 4.61 -10.47
CA LYS A 284 -46.93 5.02 -11.74
C LYS A 284 -48.18 4.22 -12.09
N ALA A 285 -48.44 3.15 -11.35
CA ALA A 285 -49.64 2.31 -11.51
C ALA A 285 -50.77 2.73 -10.58
#